data_740ce302d1803a5d5e357fddd2528c46
#
_entry.id   740ce302d1803a5d5e357fddd2528c46
#
_cell.length_a   1.000
_cell.length_b   1.000
_cell.length_c   1.000
_cell.angle_alpha   90.00
_cell.angle_beta   90.00
_cell.angle_gamma   90.00
#
_symmetry.space_group_name_H-M   'P 1'
#
loop_
_entity.id
_entity.type
_entity.pdbx_description
1 polymer ?
#
loop_
_entity_poly.entity_id
_entity_poly.type
_entity_poly.pdbx_seq_one_letter_code
_entity_poly.pdbx_strand_id
1 'polypeptide(L)'
;MAGGVIRSYANRLTKAAGARKAAVLDTVLRDIKDADGGSGFAHGPARMQPASSSIRNWLIVVAGMIFFMIVLGALTRLTESGLSMVEWKPVTGWLPPLSDQAWQAELQKYLSSPQGRLVNRDFDVADFKQIFWLEYLHRLWGRLIGVAFALPLAWFWLRRQLPAWLKPRLIALLSLGGLQGAVGW
;
A
#
# COMPACT_ATOMS: atom_id res chain seq x y z
N MET A 1 60.34 -44.61 56.23
CA MET A 1 59.67 -43.33 56.37
C MET A 1 59.23 -42.61 55.04
N ALA A 2 59.58 -43.09 53.85
CA ALA A 2 59.27 -42.42 52.56
C ALA A 2 57.85 -42.61 52.03
N GLY A 3 57.14 -43.67 52.38
CA GLY A 3 55.83 -44.01 51.84
C GLY A 3 54.66 -43.06 52.26
N GLY A 4 54.76 -42.45 53.44
CA GLY A 4 53.74 -41.52 53.96
C GLY A 4 53.74 -40.15 53.27
N VAL A 5 54.94 -39.68 52.88
CA VAL A 5 55.10 -38.41 52.23
C VAL A 5 54.56 -38.43 50.77
N ILE A 6 54.82 -39.50 50.04
CA ILE A 6 54.34 -39.69 48.67
C ILE A 6 52.82 -39.83 48.65
N ARG A 7 52.22 -40.53 49.60
CA ARG A 7 50.74 -40.66 49.68
C ARG A 7 50.05 -39.33 50.02
N SER A 8 50.68 -38.52 50.87
CA SER A 8 50.17 -37.18 51.19
C SER A 8 50.29 -36.21 49.97
N TYR A 9 51.34 -36.34 49.19
CA TYR A 9 51.51 -35.54 47.95
C TYR A 9 50.49 -35.92 46.89
N ALA A 10 50.28 -37.25 46.66
CA ALA A 10 49.30 -37.74 45.70
C ALA A 10 47.90 -37.30 46.09
N ASN A 11 47.50 -37.35 47.36
CA ASN A 11 46.20 -36.90 47.83
C ASN A 11 46.00 -35.40 47.66
N ARG A 12 47.07 -34.58 47.83
CA ARG A 12 46.96 -33.13 47.59
C ARG A 12 46.83 -32.81 46.10
N LEU A 13 47.51 -33.53 45.22
CA LEU A 13 47.41 -33.32 43.80
C LEU A 13 46.02 -33.72 43.25
N THR A 14 45.47 -34.82 43.71
CA THR A 14 44.11 -35.25 43.32
C THR A 14 43.04 -34.32 43.83
N LYS A 15 43.17 -33.79 45.07
CA LYS A 15 42.25 -32.81 45.66
C LYS A 15 42.34 -31.46 44.90
N ALA A 16 43.56 -31.02 44.54
CA ALA A 16 43.78 -29.82 43.77
C ALA A 16 43.24 -29.92 42.33
N ALA A 17 43.43 -31.08 41.69
CA ALA A 17 42.89 -31.35 40.37
C ALA A 17 41.33 -31.43 40.38
N GLY A 18 40.75 -32.02 41.42
CA GLY A 18 39.29 -32.03 41.63
C GLY A 18 38.72 -30.63 41.81
N ALA A 19 39.37 -29.82 42.64
CA ALA A 19 38.96 -28.44 42.87
C ALA A 19 39.03 -27.56 41.59
N ARG A 20 40.10 -27.71 40.77
CA ARG A 20 40.22 -27.03 39.50
C ARG A 20 39.14 -27.45 38.49
N LYS A 21 38.83 -28.76 38.38
CA LYS A 21 37.74 -29.25 37.54
C LYS A 21 36.39 -28.70 37.96
N ALA A 22 36.12 -28.69 39.27
CA ALA A 22 34.88 -28.14 39.82
C ALA A 22 34.74 -26.64 39.54
N ALA A 23 35.82 -25.86 39.71
CA ALA A 23 35.82 -24.42 39.38
C ALA A 23 35.60 -24.12 37.89
N VAL A 24 36.24 -24.89 37.02
CA VAL A 24 36.03 -24.74 35.59
C VAL A 24 34.60 -25.09 35.21
N LEU A 25 34.03 -26.19 35.76
CA LEU A 25 32.67 -26.57 35.51
C LEU A 25 31.68 -25.52 36.00
N ASP A 26 31.91 -24.94 37.18
CA ASP A 26 31.07 -23.86 37.72
C ASP A 26 31.11 -22.60 36.84
N THR A 27 32.28 -22.25 36.30
CA THR A 27 32.44 -21.12 35.39
C THR A 27 31.71 -21.38 34.08
N VAL A 28 31.84 -22.57 33.48
CA VAL A 28 31.17 -22.93 32.27
C VAL A 28 29.62 -22.96 32.45
N LEU A 29 29.15 -23.49 33.59
CA LEU A 29 27.72 -23.50 33.88
C LEU A 29 27.17 -22.09 34.13
N ARG A 30 27.95 -21.19 34.71
CA ARG A 30 27.58 -19.76 34.82
C ARG A 30 27.52 -19.10 33.44
N ASP A 31 28.52 -19.31 32.60
CA ASP A 31 28.55 -18.77 31.25
C ASP A 31 27.36 -19.28 30.40
N ILE A 32 27.00 -20.56 30.55
CA ILE A 32 25.80 -21.12 29.90
C ILE A 32 24.54 -20.50 30.47
N LYS A 33 24.45 -20.33 31.80
CA LYS A 33 23.28 -19.73 32.44
C LYS A 33 23.13 -18.25 32.13
N ASP A 34 24.23 -17.52 32.02
CA ASP A 34 24.26 -16.12 31.62
C ASP A 34 23.97 -15.96 30.10
N ALA A 35 24.39 -16.92 29.30
CA ALA A 35 24.00 -16.99 27.87
C ALA A 35 22.51 -17.32 27.68
N ASP A 36 21.91 -18.13 28.54
CA ASP A 36 20.48 -18.45 28.54
C ASP A 36 19.64 -17.36 29.22
N GLY A 37 20.21 -16.64 30.21
CA GLY A 37 19.57 -15.53 30.94
C GLY A 37 19.72 -14.16 30.26
N GLY A 38 20.62 -14.03 29.32
CA GLY A 38 20.86 -12.83 28.52
C GLY A 38 20.07 -12.85 27.21
N SER A 39 18.79 -12.47 27.27
CA SER A 39 18.10 -11.70 26.24
C SER A 39 18.65 -11.84 24.79
N GLY A 40 18.25 -12.76 24.04
CA GLY A 40 18.75 -12.65 22.67
C GLY A 40 17.94 -13.30 21.57
N PHE A 41 17.07 -14.19 21.87
CA PHE A 41 16.27 -14.87 20.83
C PHE A 41 14.75 -14.76 21.02
N ALA A 42 14.28 -13.74 21.73
CA ALA A 42 12.90 -13.32 21.63
C ALA A 42 12.68 -12.42 20.40
N HIS A 43 13.26 -12.79 19.24
CA HIS A 43 12.68 -12.44 17.96
C HIS A 43 11.53 -13.40 17.68
N GLY A 44 10.56 -13.44 18.57
CA GLY A 44 9.23 -13.83 18.18
C GLY A 44 8.85 -12.97 16.98
N PRO A 45 8.13 -13.49 15.98
CA PRO A 45 7.77 -12.70 14.80
C PRO A 45 7.26 -11.36 15.28
N ALA A 46 7.92 -10.26 14.87
CA ALA A 46 7.58 -8.92 15.30
C ALA A 46 6.06 -8.78 15.15
N ARG A 47 5.32 -8.73 16.27
CA ARG A 47 3.85 -8.63 16.23
C ARG A 47 3.56 -7.38 15.44
N MET A 48 3.12 -7.57 14.21
CA MET A 48 2.70 -6.46 13.36
C MET A 48 1.60 -5.73 14.12
N GLN A 49 1.90 -4.51 14.57
CA GLN A 49 0.90 -3.70 15.24
C GLN A 49 -0.29 -3.54 14.29
N PRO A 50 -1.51 -3.85 14.74
CA PRO A 50 -2.69 -3.69 13.90
C PRO A 50 -2.83 -2.22 13.52
N ALA A 51 -3.25 -1.97 12.28
CA ALA A 51 -3.61 -0.63 11.86
C ALA A 51 -4.80 -0.13 12.71
N SER A 52 -4.82 1.16 13.02
CA SER A 52 -5.94 1.76 13.77
C SER A 52 -7.28 1.56 13.02
N SER A 53 -8.38 1.58 13.76
CA SER A 53 -9.72 1.46 13.19
C SER A 53 -9.97 2.55 12.12
N SER A 54 -9.44 3.75 12.31
CA SER A 54 -9.55 4.85 11.34
C SER A 54 -8.87 4.52 10.02
N ILE A 55 -7.65 3.97 10.06
CA ILE A 55 -6.92 3.55 8.85
C ILE A 55 -7.67 2.42 8.15
N ARG A 56 -8.14 1.43 8.91
CA ARG A 56 -8.93 0.32 8.36
C ARG A 56 -10.20 0.81 7.67
N ASN A 57 -10.98 1.66 8.34
CA ASN A 57 -12.23 2.18 7.79
C ASN A 57 -11.99 3.04 6.53
N TRP A 58 -10.97 3.88 6.54
CA TRP A 58 -10.55 4.61 5.35
C TRP A 58 -10.24 3.68 4.17
N LEU A 59 -9.44 2.64 4.38
CA LEU A 59 -9.11 1.68 3.32
C LEU A 59 -10.34 0.92 2.81
N ILE A 60 -11.30 0.59 3.68
CA ILE A 60 -12.57 -0.04 3.29
C ILE A 60 -13.39 0.92 2.40
N VAL A 61 -13.47 2.21 2.77
CA VAL A 61 -14.16 3.21 1.94
C VAL A 61 -13.51 3.33 0.57
N VAL A 62 -12.18 3.42 0.52
CA VAL A 62 -11.45 3.48 -0.76
C VAL A 62 -11.69 2.21 -1.60
N ALA A 63 -11.68 1.03 -0.97
CA ALA A 63 -11.98 -0.23 -1.66
C ALA A 63 -13.41 -0.24 -2.25
N GLY A 64 -14.39 0.27 -1.50
CA GLY A 64 -15.76 0.45 -1.99
C GLY A 64 -15.84 1.43 -3.17
N MET A 65 -15.08 2.53 -3.12
CA MET A 65 -14.99 3.49 -4.23
C MET A 65 -14.37 2.85 -5.47
N ILE A 66 -13.34 2.02 -5.32
CA ILE A 66 -12.70 1.28 -6.42
C ILE A 66 -13.69 0.28 -7.03
N PHE A 67 -14.44 -0.44 -6.19
CA PHE A 67 -15.48 -1.36 -6.67
C PHE A 67 -16.52 -0.62 -7.52
N PHE A 68 -17.01 0.53 -7.05
CA PHE A 68 -17.94 1.36 -7.82
C PHE A 68 -17.32 1.87 -9.14
N MET A 69 -16.02 2.19 -9.13
CA MET A 69 -15.27 2.55 -10.33
C MET A 69 -15.29 1.45 -11.40
N ILE A 70 -15.19 0.17 -10.98
CA ILE A 70 -15.26 -0.97 -11.90
C ILE A 70 -16.63 -1.03 -12.56
N VAL A 71 -17.71 -0.78 -11.79
CA VAL A 71 -19.08 -0.74 -12.34
C VAL A 71 -19.23 0.39 -13.36
N LEU A 72 -18.77 1.61 -13.01
CA LEU A 72 -18.80 2.75 -13.94
C LEU A 72 -17.99 2.46 -15.21
N GLY A 73 -16.80 1.85 -15.07
CA GLY A 73 -15.96 1.48 -16.21
C GLY A 73 -16.61 0.43 -17.10
N ALA A 74 -17.32 -0.54 -16.53
CA ALA A 74 -18.09 -1.50 -17.29
C ALA A 74 -19.23 -0.82 -18.07
N LEU A 75 -19.94 0.12 -17.45
CA LEU A 75 -20.99 0.90 -18.10
C LEU A 75 -20.45 1.73 -19.27
N THR A 76 -19.33 2.46 -19.07
CA THR A 76 -18.71 3.25 -20.13
C THR A 76 -18.28 2.39 -21.32
N ARG A 77 -17.84 1.14 -21.06
CA ARG A 77 -17.47 0.20 -22.11
C ARG A 77 -18.70 -0.34 -22.85
N LEU A 78 -19.75 -0.75 -22.12
CA LEU A 78 -20.97 -1.31 -22.71
C LEU A 78 -21.77 -0.31 -23.54
N THR A 79 -21.68 0.98 -23.18
CA THR A 79 -22.35 2.08 -23.89
C THR A 79 -21.47 2.75 -24.94
N GLU A 80 -20.26 2.23 -25.17
CA GLU A 80 -19.26 2.82 -26.09
C GLU A 80 -18.96 4.29 -25.84
N SER A 81 -19.19 4.77 -24.60
CA SER A 81 -19.04 6.17 -24.20
C SER A 81 -17.61 6.58 -23.87
N GLY A 82 -16.66 5.64 -23.79
CA GLY A 82 -15.31 5.85 -23.27
C GLY A 82 -14.39 6.71 -24.16
N LEU A 83 -14.84 7.20 -25.30
CA LEU A 83 -14.08 8.07 -26.22
C LEU A 83 -14.79 9.40 -26.51
N SER A 84 -15.79 9.75 -25.70
CA SER A 84 -16.57 10.98 -25.89
C SER A 84 -15.78 12.26 -25.52
N MET A 85 -14.84 12.14 -24.57
CA MET A 85 -13.97 13.24 -24.15
C MET A 85 -12.63 13.17 -24.87
N VAL A 86 -12.49 13.92 -25.97
CA VAL A 86 -11.30 13.90 -26.85
C VAL A 86 -10.06 14.52 -26.21
N GLU A 87 -10.25 15.47 -25.30
CA GLU A 87 -9.13 16.19 -24.66
C GLU A 87 -8.83 15.64 -23.26
N TRP A 88 -7.53 15.44 -22.98
CA TRP A 88 -7.08 15.11 -21.65
C TRP A 88 -6.88 16.38 -20.81
N LYS A 89 -7.74 16.55 -19.82
CA LYS A 89 -7.69 17.69 -18.89
C LYS A 89 -7.63 17.19 -17.45
N PRO A 90 -6.50 16.68 -16.98
CA PRO A 90 -6.41 16.06 -15.64
C PRO A 90 -6.66 17.08 -14.52
N VAL A 91 -6.19 18.30 -14.69
CA VAL A 91 -6.28 19.36 -13.69
C VAL A 91 -7.49 20.27 -13.92
N THR A 92 -7.83 20.59 -15.17
CA THR A 92 -8.92 21.52 -15.50
C THR A 92 -10.26 20.87 -15.81
N GLY A 93 -10.27 19.55 -16.07
CA GLY A 93 -11.48 18.78 -16.42
C GLY A 93 -12.37 18.40 -15.22
N TRP A 94 -12.45 19.25 -14.19
CA TRP A 94 -13.34 19.05 -13.05
C TRP A 94 -14.75 19.58 -13.28
N LEU A 95 -14.93 20.47 -14.25
CA LEU A 95 -16.22 21.04 -14.60
C LEU A 95 -16.65 20.55 -15.97
N PRO A 96 -17.93 20.14 -16.12
CA PRO A 96 -18.50 19.85 -17.44
C PRO A 96 -18.70 21.15 -18.24
N PRO A 97 -19.03 21.06 -19.54
CA PRO A 97 -19.46 22.21 -20.31
C PRO A 97 -20.69 22.88 -19.67
N LEU A 98 -20.62 24.20 -19.41
CA LEU A 98 -21.66 24.92 -18.67
C LEU A 98 -22.60 25.72 -19.59
N SER A 99 -22.29 25.87 -20.88
CA SER A 99 -23.11 26.62 -21.84
C SER A 99 -23.39 25.80 -23.10
N ASP A 100 -24.45 26.12 -23.82
CA ASP A 100 -24.78 25.44 -25.06
C ASP A 100 -23.69 25.58 -26.13
N GLN A 101 -23.02 26.74 -26.16
CA GLN A 101 -21.88 26.94 -27.03
C GLN A 101 -20.72 26.01 -26.69
N ALA A 102 -20.45 25.78 -25.38
CA ALA A 102 -19.40 24.85 -24.94
C ALA A 102 -19.77 23.41 -25.28
N TRP A 103 -21.04 23.02 -25.15
CA TRP A 103 -21.52 21.69 -25.56
C TRP A 103 -21.36 21.46 -27.05
N GLN A 104 -21.70 22.46 -27.88
CA GLN A 104 -21.52 22.35 -29.32
C GLN A 104 -20.03 22.25 -29.70
N ALA A 105 -19.17 23.00 -29.03
CA ALA A 105 -17.72 22.92 -29.27
C ALA A 105 -17.15 21.53 -28.92
N GLU A 106 -17.56 20.93 -27.82
CA GLU A 106 -17.13 19.57 -27.45
C GLU A 106 -17.70 18.51 -28.42
N LEU A 107 -18.97 18.64 -28.86
CA LEU A 107 -19.54 17.79 -29.91
C LEU A 107 -18.74 17.86 -31.22
N GLN A 108 -18.36 19.04 -31.67
CA GLN A 108 -17.58 19.19 -32.90
C GLN A 108 -16.20 18.54 -32.80
N LYS A 109 -15.55 18.64 -31.64
CA LYS A 109 -14.30 17.92 -31.37
C LYS A 109 -14.52 16.41 -31.41
N TYR A 110 -15.60 15.91 -30.80
CA TYR A 110 -15.95 14.49 -30.82
C TYR A 110 -16.22 14.00 -32.25
N LEU A 111 -17.05 14.70 -33.04
CA LEU A 111 -17.35 14.35 -34.41
C LEU A 111 -16.10 14.39 -35.32
N SER A 112 -15.08 15.15 -34.95
CA SER A 112 -13.78 15.13 -35.65
C SER A 112 -12.89 13.95 -35.28
N SER A 113 -13.18 13.24 -34.20
CA SER A 113 -12.46 12.03 -33.77
C SER A 113 -12.77 10.83 -34.66
N PRO A 114 -11.93 9.78 -34.66
CA PRO A 114 -12.22 8.54 -35.40
C PRO A 114 -13.55 7.90 -34.98
N GLN A 115 -13.86 7.89 -33.67
CA GLN A 115 -15.12 7.33 -33.15
C GLN A 115 -16.32 8.13 -33.66
N GLY A 116 -16.30 9.45 -33.57
CA GLY A 116 -17.38 10.31 -34.06
C GLY A 116 -17.60 10.15 -35.58
N ARG A 117 -16.51 10.09 -36.37
CA ARG A 117 -16.62 9.96 -37.84
C ARG A 117 -17.13 8.62 -38.31
N LEU A 118 -16.74 7.53 -37.63
CA LEU A 118 -17.01 6.17 -38.12
C LEU A 118 -18.26 5.54 -37.51
N VAL A 119 -18.56 5.87 -36.25
CA VAL A 119 -19.64 5.19 -35.51
C VAL A 119 -20.83 6.13 -35.27
N ASN A 120 -20.56 7.37 -34.82
CA ASN A 120 -21.59 8.29 -34.32
C ASN A 120 -21.66 9.61 -35.11
N ARG A 121 -21.55 9.54 -36.45
CA ARG A 121 -21.49 10.71 -37.31
C ARG A 121 -22.73 11.62 -37.26
N ASP A 122 -23.87 11.01 -36.94
CA ASP A 122 -25.17 11.68 -36.97
C ASP A 122 -25.65 12.10 -35.58
N PHE A 123 -24.74 12.05 -34.55
CA PHE A 123 -25.07 12.45 -33.19
C PHE A 123 -25.41 13.94 -33.13
N ASP A 124 -26.52 14.22 -32.49
CA ASP A 124 -26.84 15.58 -32.02
C ASP A 124 -26.28 15.86 -30.63
N VAL A 125 -26.52 17.07 -30.10
CA VAL A 125 -26.04 17.47 -28.77
C VAL A 125 -26.68 16.63 -27.66
N ALA A 126 -27.92 16.16 -27.84
CA ALA A 126 -28.62 15.35 -26.82
C ALA A 126 -28.03 13.95 -26.73
N ASP A 127 -27.76 13.32 -27.87
CA ASP A 127 -27.10 12.01 -27.93
C ASP A 127 -25.69 12.07 -27.37
N PHE A 128 -24.94 13.10 -27.77
CA PHE A 128 -23.58 13.31 -27.26
C PHE A 128 -23.53 13.53 -25.74
N LYS A 129 -24.47 14.26 -25.17
CA LYS A 129 -24.56 14.47 -23.72
C LYS A 129 -24.70 13.14 -22.96
N GLN A 130 -25.43 12.16 -23.48
CA GLN A 130 -25.62 10.87 -22.81
C GLN A 130 -24.30 10.13 -22.64
N ILE A 131 -23.51 9.99 -23.70
CA ILE A 131 -22.21 9.32 -23.64
C ILE A 131 -21.18 10.13 -22.88
N PHE A 132 -21.20 11.46 -23.03
CA PHE A 132 -20.29 12.38 -22.32
C PHE A 132 -20.44 12.27 -20.80
N TRP A 133 -21.68 12.26 -20.28
CA TRP A 133 -21.89 12.21 -18.82
C TRP A 133 -21.37 10.91 -18.20
N LEU A 134 -21.49 9.77 -18.87
CA LEU A 134 -20.96 8.51 -18.37
C LEU A 134 -19.44 8.53 -18.28
N GLU A 135 -18.77 9.00 -19.34
CA GLU A 135 -17.30 9.11 -19.32
C GLU A 135 -16.84 10.18 -18.34
N TYR A 136 -17.51 11.33 -18.27
CA TYR A 136 -17.21 12.39 -17.30
C TYR A 136 -17.31 11.88 -15.86
N LEU A 137 -18.39 11.20 -15.50
CA LEU A 137 -18.58 10.62 -14.17
C LEU A 137 -17.49 9.59 -13.84
N HIS A 138 -17.14 8.73 -14.80
CA HIS A 138 -16.06 7.78 -14.63
C HIS A 138 -14.72 8.47 -14.35
N ARG A 139 -14.36 9.47 -15.14
CA ARG A 139 -13.13 10.26 -14.95
C ARG A 139 -13.15 11.08 -13.66
N LEU A 140 -14.28 11.68 -13.30
CA LEU A 140 -14.45 12.42 -12.05
C LEU A 140 -14.29 11.49 -10.84
N TRP A 141 -14.92 10.30 -10.89
CA TRP A 141 -14.83 9.32 -9.83
C TRP A 141 -13.39 8.84 -9.62
N GLY A 142 -12.64 8.63 -10.70
CA GLY A 142 -11.21 8.30 -10.61
C GLY A 142 -10.39 9.37 -9.89
N ARG A 143 -10.65 10.66 -10.16
CA ARG A 143 -10.02 11.77 -9.44
C ARG A 143 -10.38 11.77 -7.96
N LEU A 144 -11.66 11.53 -7.64
CA LEU A 144 -12.13 11.45 -6.25
C LEU A 144 -11.47 10.31 -5.48
N ILE A 145 -11.27 9.14 -6.11
CA ILE A 145 -10.51 8.04 -5.51
C ILE A 145 -9.08 8.48 -5.19
N GLY A 146 -8.41 9.13 -6.14
CA GLY A 146 -7.06 9.66 -5.93
C GLY A 146 -6.97 10.61 -4.74
N VAL A 147 -7.90 11.55 -4.64
CA VAL A 147 -8.00 12.50 -3.52
C VAL A 147 -8.32 11.79 -2.20
N ALA A 148 -9.33 10.89 -2.20
CA ALA A 148 -9.75 10.13 -1.03
C ALA A 148 -8.66 9.16 -0.53
N PHE A 149 -7.73 8.78 -1.39
CA PHE A 149 -6.56 7.99 -0.99
C PHE A 149 -5.41 8.89 -0.53
N ALA A 150 -5.03 9.89 -1.32
CA ALA A 150 -3.83 10.69 -1.07
C ALA A 150 -3.94 11.60 0.16
N LEU A 151 -5.09 12.27 0.37
CA LEU A 151 -5.24 13.21 1.49
C LEU A 151 -5.17 12.50 2.86
N PRO A 152 -5.93 11.41 3.12
CA PRO A 152 -5.79 10.71 4.39
C PRO A 152 -4.45 10.01 4.54
N LEU A 153 -3.83 9.52 3.45
CA LEU A 153 -2.48 8.98 3.48
C LEU A 153 -1.49 10.03 3.99
N ALA A 154 -1.51 11.23 3.42
CA ALA A 154 -0.68 12.35 3.84
C ALA A 154 -0.95 12.72 5.31
N TRP A 155 -2.22 12.80 5.71
CA TRP A 155 -2.62 13.08 7.08
C TRP A 155 -2.07 12.06 8.08
N PHE A 156 -2.32 10.77 7.87
CA PHE A 156 -1.83 9.70 8.75
C PHE A 156 -0.29 9.63 8.75
N TRP A 157 0.34 9.97 7.60
CA TRP A 157 1.80 10.04 7.50
C TRP A 157 2.38 11.16 8.37
N LEU A 158 1.86 12.37 8.24
CA LEU A 158 2.28 13.55 9.01
C LEU A 158 2.05 13.34 10.51
N ARG A 159 0.95 12.69 10.88
CA ARG A 159 0.61 12.35 12.27
C ARG A 159 1.37 11.14 12.80
N ARG A 160 2.27 10.54 12.01
CA ARG A 160 3.04 9.34 12.38
C ARG A 160 2.19 8.16 12.87
N GLN A 161 0.94 8.06 12.40
CA GLN A 161 -0.02 7.03 12.79
C GLN A 161 0.09 5.76 11.94
N LEU A 162 0.85 5.80 10.83
CA LEU A 162 1.02 4.66 9.93
C LEU A 162 2.06 3.69 10.47
N PRO A 163 1.71 2.40 10.64
CA PRO A 163 2.67 1.36 10.93
C PRO A 163 3.76 1.29 9.86
N ALA A 164 5.00 1.00 10.27
CA ALA A 164 6.15 0.98 9.35
C ALA A 164 5.95 -0.02 8.18
N TRP A 165 5.36 -1.18 8.46
CA TRP A 165 5.08 -2.23 7.47
C TRP A 165 4.03 -1.83 6.43
N LEU A 166 3.14 -0.87 6.74
CA LEU A 166 2.05 -0.46 5.86
C LEU A 166 2.48 0.66 4.89
N LYS A 167 3.43 1.51 5.29
CA LYS A 167 3.90 2.65 4.47
C LYS A 167 4.30 2.27 3.04
N PRO A 168 5.22 1.31 2.80
CA PRO A 168 5.64 0.97 1.45
C PRO A 168 4.49 0.41 0.61
N ARG A 169 3.56 -0.31 1.22
CA ARG A 169 2.39 -0.85 0.52
C ARG A 169 1.44 0.25 0.05
N LEU A 170 1.19 1.26 0.89
CA LEU A 170 0.34 2.39 0.53
C LEU A 170 0.97 3.27 -0.55
N ILE A 171 2.30 3.49 -0.49
CA ILE A 171 3.02 4.20 -1.56
C ILE A 171 2.93 3.42 -2.87
N ALA A 172 3.16 2.11 -2.84
CA ALA A 172 3.04 1.26 -4.02
C ALA A 172 1.63 1.31 -4.62
N LEU A 173 0.57 1.26 -3.80
CA LEU A 173 -0.82 1.39 -4.25
C LEU A 173 -1.10 2.76 -4.86
N LEU A 174 -0.61 3.85 -4.25
CA LEU A 174 -0.74 5.20 -4.80
C LEU A 174 -0.04 5.32 -6.16
N SER A 175 1.17 4.78 -6.27
CA SER A 175 1.95 4.79 -7.51
C SER A 175 1.28 3.98 -8.62
N LEU A 176 0.77 2.78 -8.30
CA LEU A 176 0.02 1.95 -9.24
C LEU A 176 -1.28 2.61 -9.69
N GLY A 177 -2.02 3.23 -8.76
CA GLY A 177 -3.22 4.00 -9.09
C GLY A 177 -2.93 5.19 -10.00
N GLY A 178 -1.84 5.92 -9.73
CA GLY A 178 -1.37 7.01 -10.60
C GLY A 178 -0.96 6.52 -11.99
N LEU A 179 -0.22 5.41 -12.06
CA LEU A 179 0.16 4.78 -13.32
C LEU A 179 -1.06 4.30 -14.11
N GLN A 180 -2.02 3.66 -13.44
CA GLN A 180 -3.29 3.24 -14.05
C GLN A 180 -4.06 4.43 -14.63
N GLY A 181 -4.09 5.56 -13.91
CA GLY A 181 -4.70 6.80 -14.41
C GLY A 181 -3.96 7.38 -15.63
N ALA A 182 -2.65 7.23 -15.70
CA ALA A 182 -1.84 7.70 -16.83
C ALA A 182 -1.98 6.78 -18.08
N VAL A 183 -2.07 5.46 -17.87
CA VAL A 183 -2.18 4.46 -18.96
C VAL A 183 -3.62 4.31 -19.45
N GLY A 184 -4.60 4.51 -18.55
CA GLY A 184 -6.03 4.38 -18.85
C GLY A 184 -6.61 5.54 -19.65
N TRP A 185 -5.76 6.45 -20.08
CA TRP A 185 -6.12 7.61 -20.90
C TRP A 185 -5.91 7.36 -22.40
#